data_e9b81b3dc62f77f35c465ddd87736d12
#
_entry.id   e9b81b3dc62f77f35c465ddd87736d12
#
_cell.length_a   1.000
_cell.length_b   1.000
_cell.length_c   1.000
_cell.angle_alpha   90.00
_cell.angle_beta   90.00
_cell.angle_gamma   90.00
#
_symmetry.space_group_name_H-M   'P 1'
#
loop_
_entity.id
_entity.type
_entity.pdbx_description
1 polymer ?
#
loop_
_entity_poly.entity_id
_entity_poly.type
_entity_poly.pdbx_seq_one_letter_code
_entity_poly.pdbx_strand_id
1 'polypeptide(L)'
;MGVMQPDISVTADPALLLQPASTGAVDSYFLSNDLDPNGNYAMFVLRPWKNLSEHLQAIVDSAIYVNQTHGLTPVFVALEPTRDLEINRQAAGMLPFRSFVLPAPRDEQLTIGMMQKMRVIVSMRLHALIFASSVGAPLAAISYDPKVTGFMAYLGQKHCMELADVTKDSLCALIDDAMQTAQPYSTDRLRRLAAENEEAARVLLEESL
;
A
#
# COMPACT_ATOMS: atom_id res chain seq x y z
N MET A 1 10.34 -31.42 -24.01
CA MET A 1 11.11 -30.49 -24.84
C MET A 1 11.64 -29.40 -23.92
N GLY A 2 12.96 -29.16 -23.88
CA GLY A 2 13.55 -28.10 -23.07
C GLY A 2 13.69 -26.83 -23.91
N VAL A 3 13.46 -25.67 -23.31
CA VAL A 3 13.74 -24.37 -23.93
C VAL A 3 15.25 -24.18 -23.92
N MET A 4 15.86 -24.17 -25.10
CA MET A 4 17.33 -24.23 -25.26
C MET A 4 18.00 -22.84 -25.16
N GLN A 5 17.30 -21.76 -25.48
CA GLN A 5 17.76 -20.35 -25.37
C GLN A 5 16.51 -19.45 -25.21
N PRO A 6 15.99 -19.27 -24.00
CA PRO A 6 14.85 -18.37 -23.81
C PRO A 6 15.32 -16.90 -23.88
N ASP A 7 14.59 -16.07 -24.57
CA ASP A 7 14.63 -14.63 -24.36
C ASP A 7 13.96 -14.32 -23.02
N ILE A 8 14.75 -13.81 -22.09
CA ILE A 8 14.28 -13.46 -20.73
C ILE A 8 14.28 -11.95 -20.58
N SER A 9 13.10 -11.37 -20.40
CA SER A 9 12.93 -9.96 -20.07
C SER A 9 12.50 -9.80 -18.63
N VAL A 10 13.08 -8.83 -17.92
CA VAL A 10 12.66 -8.43 -16.58
C VAL A 10 11.67 -7.28 -16.72
N THR A 11 10.44 -7.52 -16.37
CA THR A 11 9.35 -6.55 -16.45
C THR A 11 8.89 -6.11 -15.05
N ALA A 12 7.87 -5.26 -14.98
CA ALA A 12 7.25 -4.84 -13.72
C ALA A 12 5.81 -5.36 -13.62
N ASP A 13 5.24 -5.30 -12.42
CA ASP A 13 3.89 -5.74 -12.16
C ASP A 13 2.88 -4.90 -12.97
N PRO A 14 2.02 -5.51 -13.80
CA PRO A 14 1.03 -4.80 -14.61
C PRO A 14 0.01 -4.00 -13.78
N ALA A 15 -0.15 -4.29 -12.50
CA ALA A 15 -0.99 -3.49 -11.60
C ALA A 15 -0.58 -2.01 -11.51
N LEU A 16 0.67 -1.67 -11.87
CA LEU A 16 1.15 -0.29 -12.00
C LEU A 16 0.45 0.50 -13.14
N LEU A 17 -0.20 -0.18 -14.07
CA LEU A 17 -0.93 0.45 -15.19
C LEU A 17 -2.37 0.79 -14.83
N LEU A 18 -2.89 0.23 -13.75
CA LEU A 18 -4.25 0.52 -13.29
C LEU A 18 -4.41 2.00 -12.97
N GLN A 19 -5.54 2.56 -13.39
CA GLN A 19 -5.89 3.94 -13.12
C GLN A 19 -6.76 4.04 -11.87
N PRO A 20 -6.67 5.11 -11.08
CA PRO A 20 -7.58 5.34 -9.97
C PRO A 20 -9.01 5.55 -10.46
N ALA A 21 -9.99 5.13 -9.67
CA ALA A 21 -11.39 5.49 -9.89
C ALA A 21 -11.58 7.02 -9.81
N SER A 22 -12.66 7.51 -10.41
CA SER A 22 -12.98 8.94 -10.37
C SER A 22 -13.15 9.43 -8.93
N THR A 23 -12.83 10.72 -8.69
CA THR A 23 -13.00 11.35 -7.36
C THR A 23 -14.43 11.17 -6.83
N GLY A 24 -15.46 11.33 -7.68
CA GLY A 24 -16.85 11.15 -7.27
C GLY A 24 -17.17 9.72 -6.83
N ALA A 25 -16.58 8.70 -7.45
CA ALA A 25 -16.75 7.32 -7.00
C ALA A 25 -16.08 7.07 -5.65
N VAL A 26 -14.88 7.63 -5.43
CA VAL A 26 -14.18 7.55 -4.15
C VAL A 26 -14.93 8.28 -3.06
N ASP A 27 -15.46 9.49 -3.34
CA ASP A 27 -16.25 10.27 -2.39
C ASP A 27 -17.53 9.53 -1.97
N SER A 28 -18.23 8.93 -2.94
CA SER A 28 -19.41 8.10 -2.67
C SER A 28 -19.07 6.88 -1.80
N TYR A 29 -17.93 6.23 -2.05
CA TYR A 29 -17.45 5.12 -1.23
C TYR A 29 -17.11 5.59 0.20
N PHE A 30 -16.45 6.73 0.35
CA PHE A 30 -16.13 7.30 1.65
C PHE A 30 -17.41 7.56 2.45
N LEU A 31 -18.37 8.27 1.87
CA LEU A 31 -19.66 8.56 2.52
C LEU A 31 -20.42 7.29 2.92
N SER A 32 -20.41 6.25 2.08
CA SER A 32 -21.06 4.96 2.38
C SER A 32 -20.39 4.17 3.51
N ASN A 33 -19.17 4.55 3.89
CA ASN A 33 -18.40 3.96 4.99
C ASN A 33 -18.15 4.95 6.14
N ASP A 34 -18.96 5.99 6.27
CA ASP A 34 -18.88 7.02 7.32
C ASP A 34 -17.55 7.81 7.34
N LEU A 35 -16.80 7.86 6.21
CA LEU A 35 -15.64 8.72 6.06
C LEU A 35 -16.03 10.04 5.40
N ASP A 36 -15.44 11.13 5.88
CA ASP A 36 -15.55 12.44 5.22
C ASP A 36 -14.64 12.45 3.96
N PRO A 37 -15.18 12.71 2.74
CA PRO A 37 -14.36 12.83 1.54
C PRO A 37 -13.26 13.90 1.61
N ASN A 38 -13.41 14.89 2.50
CA ASN A 38 -12.45 15.96 2.74
C ASN A 38 -11.61 15.75 4.01
N GLY A 39 -11.72 14.59 4.66
CA GLY A 39 -10.98 14.24 5.86
C GLY A 39 -9.48 14.04 5.58
N ASN A 40 -8.70 14.11 6.64
CA ASN A 40 -7.27 13.82 6.60
C ASN A 40 -7.02 12.42 7.17
N TYR A 41 -6.45 11.53 6.37
CA TYR A 41 -6.32 10.12 6.72
C TYR A 41 -4.89 9.60 6.60
N ALA A 42 -4.55 8.65 7.49
CA ALA A 42 -3.40 7.76 7.35
C ALA A 42 -3.92 6.33 7.17
N MET A 43 -3.49 5.66 6.10
CA MET A 43 -3.90 4.28 5.82
C MET A 43 -2.91 3.29 6.41
N PHE A 44 -3.41 2.26 7.09
CA PHE A 44 -2.64 1.13 7.59
C PHE A 44 -3.13 -0.15 6.91
N VAL A 45 -2.21 -0.90 6.29
CA VAL A 45 -2.52 -2.15 5.59
C VAL A 45 -1.70 -3.27 6.21
N LEU A 46 -2.27 -3.91 7.21
CA LEU A 46 -1.63 -4.98 7.95
C LEU A 46 -2.03 -6.35 7.39
N ARG A 47 -1.15 -7.32 7.56
CA ARG A 47 -1.44 -8.73 7.28
C ARG A 47 -0.96 -9.61 8.44
N PRO A 48 -1.62 -10.75 8.70
CA PRO A 48 -1.10 -11.71 9.68
C PRO A 48 0.26 -12.23 9.23
N TRP A 49 1.21 -12.21 10.15
CA TRP A 49 2.54 -12.76 9.95
C TRP A 49 3.09 -13.29 11.28
N LYS A 50 4.01 -14.26 11.19
CA LYS A 50 4.72 -14.70 12.39
C LYS A 50 5.43 -13.50 13.04
N ASN A 51 5.42 -13.41 14.33
CA ASN A 51 6.02 -12.33 15.14
C ASN A 51 5.37 -10.94 15.00
N LEU A 52 4.30 -10.76 14.18
CA LEU A 52 3.61 -9.47 14.12
C LEU A 52 3.03 -9.06 15.47
N SER A 53 2.57 -10.02 16.28
CA SER A 53 2.02 -9.76 17.62
C SER A 53 3.03 -9.06 18.56
N GLU A 54 4.33 -9.29 18.36
CA GLU A 54 5.39 -8.66 19.15
C GLU A 54 5.57 -7.17 18.80
N HIS A 55 5.19 -6.77 17.60
CA HIS A 55 5.32 -5.42 17.06
C HIS A 55 3.99 -4.67 16.92
N LEU A 56 2.86 -5.35 17.16
CA LEU A 56 1.55 -4.76 16.95
C LEU A 56 1.31 -3.51 17.80
N GLN A 57 1.77 -3.51 19.05
CA GLN A 57 1.67 -2.34 19.92
C GLN A 57 2.43 -1.13 19.35
N ALA A 58 3.64 -1.34 18.81
CA ALA A 58 4.41 -0.27 18.19
C ALA A 58 3.71 0.32 16.95
N ILE A 59 3.05 -0.52 16.16
CA ILE A 59 2.24 -0.09 15.01
C ILE A 59 1.02 0.72 15.49
N VAL A 60 0.33 0.26 16.53
CA VAL A 60 -0.80 0.98 17.13
C VAL A 60 -0.34 2.32 17.72
N ASP A 61 0.78 2.35 18.41
CA ASP A 61 1.36 3.59 18.94
C ASP A 61 1.70 4.58 17.83
N SER A 62 2.15 4.10 16.66
CA SER A 62 2.38 4.97 15.50
C SER A 62 1.06 5.51 14.91
N ALA A 63 -0.02 4.73 14.94
CA ALA A 63 -1.35 5.20 14.55
C ALA A 63 -1.89 6.26 15.54
N ILE A 64 -1.61 6.11 16.83
CA ILE A 64 -1.90 7.14 17.85
C ILE A 64 -1.07 8.40 17.57
N TYR A 65 0.20 8.24 17.27
CA TYR A 65 1.10 9.35 16.96
C TYR A 65 0.63 10.17 15.76
N VAL A 66 0.29 9.54 14.63
CA VAL A 66 -0.16 10.29 13.44
C VAL A 66 -1.47 11.04 13.70
N ASN A 67 -2.34 10.51 14.56
CA ASN A 67 -3.55 11.21 14.96
C ASN A 67 -3.25 12.42 15.86
N GLN A 68 -2.44 12.23 16.91
CA GLN A 68 -2.16 13.27 17.89
C GLN A 68 -1.25 14.37 17.36
N THR A 69 -0.27 14.01 16.50
CA THR A 69 0.75 14.96 16.02
C THR A 69 0.35 15.61 14.71
N HIS A 70 -0.27 14.85 13.81
CA HIS A 70 -0.60 15.31 12.44
C HIS A 70 -2.09 15.51 12.21
N GLY A 71 -2.96 15.18 13.17
CA GLY A 71 -4.41 15.27 13.01
C GLY A 71 -4.99 14.29 11.98
N LEU A 72 -4.27 13.20 11.67
CA LEU A 72 -4.71 12.21 10.70
C LEU A 72 -5.57 11.13 11.36
N THR A 73 -6.70 10.83 10.78
CA THR A 73 -7.55 9.72 11.23
C THR A 73 -7.03 8.40 10.65
N PRO A 74 -6.68 7.39 11.48
CA PRO A 74 -6.25 6.10 11.00
C PRO A 74 -7.39 5.34 10.32
N VAL A 75 -7.11 4.80 9.13
CA VAL A 75 -7.98 3.90 8.37
C VAL A 75 -7.22 2.61 8.13
N PHE A 76 -7.68 1.52 8.75
CA PHE A 76 -7.12 0.19 8.54
C PHE A 76 -7.81 -0.48 7.37
N VAL A 77 -7.03 -0.90 6.37
CA VAL A 77 -7.60 -1.53 5.16
C VAL A 77 -7.14 -2.97 5.05
N ALA A 78 -8.10 -3.89 5.03
CA ALA A 78 -7.87 -5.30 4.78
C ALA A 78 -7.83 -5.54 3.28
N LEU A 79 -6.63 -5.61 2.68
CA LEU A 79 -6.47 -5.77 1.24
C LEU A 79 -6.93 -7.15 0.77
N GLU A 80 -6.71 -8.18 1.58
CA GLU A 80 -7.25 -9.53 1.42
C GLU A 80 -8.19 -9.82 2.61
N PRO A 81 -9.49 -9.46 2.51
CA PRO A 81 -10.38 -9.42 3.66
C PRO A 81 -10.46 -10.72 4.45
N THR A 82 -10.42 -11.87 3.77
CA THR A 82 -10.47 -13.19 4.41
C THR A 82 -9.28 -13.49 5.32
N ARG A 83 -8.16 -12.81 5.10
CA ARG A 83 -6.91 -13.00 5.88
C ARG A 83 -6.60 -11.80 6.77
N ASP A 84 -6.85 -10.58 6.28
CA ASP A 84 -6.31 -9.37 6.91
C ASP A 84 -7.30 -8.72 7.89
N LEU A 85 -8.61 -8.98 7.75
CA LEU A 85 -9.63 -8.21 8.45
C LEU A 85 -9.47 -8.30 9.97
N GLU A 86 -9.13 -9.47 10.49
CA GLU A 86 -9.01 -9.68 11.93
C GLU A 86 -7.85 -8.89 12.55
N ILE A 87 -6.67 -8.91 11.94
CA ILE A 87 -5.51 -8.17 12.47
C ILE A 87 -5.71 -6.65 12.39
N ASN A 88 -6.38 -6.17 11.33
CA ASN A 88 -6.70 -4.76 11.19
C ASN A 88 -7.76 -4.32 12.22
N ARG A 89 -8.76 -5.17 12.53
CA ARG A 89 -9.72 -4.93 13.63
C ARG A 89 -9.05 -4.94 14.99
N GLN A 90 -8.14 -5.88 15.23
CA GLN A 90 -7.39 -5.95 16.48
C GLN A 90 -6.59 -4.65 16.69
N ALA A 91 -5.84 -4.19 15.69
CA ALA A 91 -5.08 -2.95 15.76
C ALA A 91 -5.99 -1.74 16.02
N ALA A 92 -7.09 -1.62 15.26
CA ALA A 92 -8.05 -0.53 15.43
C ALA A 92 -8.73 -0.54 16.80
N GLY A 93 -9.03 -1.72 17.34
CA GLY A 93 -9.64 -1.88 18.67
C GLY A 93 -8.74 -1.48 19.84
N MET A 94 -7.44 -1.34 19.61
CA MET A 94 -6.47 -0.86 20.62
C MET A 94 -6.34 0.67 20.63
N LEU A 95 -6.96 1.39 19.69
CA LEU A 95 -6.89 2.85 19.63
C LEU A 95 -7.87 3.48 20.64
N PRO A 96 -7.47 4.58 21.32
CA PRO A 96 -8.31 5.27 22.31
C PRO A 96 -9.33 6.24 21.68
N PHE A 97 -9.46 6.27 20.35
CA PHE A 97 -10.34 7.16 19.59
C PHE A 97 -10.93 6.45 18.37
N ARG A 98 -11.85 7.12 17.68
CA ARG A 98 -12.50 6.57 16.48
C ARG A 98 -11.47 6.34 15.37
N SER A 99 -11.51 5.16 14.79
CA SER A 99 -10.78 4.77 13.59
C SER A 99 -11.72 3.98 12.66
N PHE A 100 -11.27 3.68 11.46
CA PHE A 100 -12.05 2.93 10.49
C PHE A 100 -11.34 1.63 10.13
N VAL A 101 -12.12 0.57 9.94
CA VAL A 101 -11.62 -0.71 9.43
C VAL A 101 -12.45 -1.08 8.20
N LEU A 102 -11.82 -1.10 7.05
CA LEU A 102 -12.48 -1.33 5.78
C LEU A 102 -11.92 -2.59 5.11
N PRO A 103 -12.78 -3.47 4.56
CA PRO A 103 -12.33 -4.38 3.52
C PRO A 103 -11.96 -3.56 2.28
N ALA A 104 -10.90 -3.94 1.57
CA ALA A 104 -10.63 -3.32 0.29
C ALA A 104 -11.82 -3.55 -0.66
N PRO A 105 -12.23 -2.54 -1.44
CA PRO A 105 -13.22 -2.73 -2.49
C PRO A 105 -12.79 -3.86 -3.45
N ARG A 106 -13.76 -4.52 -4.08
CA ARG A 106 -13.47 -5.52 -5.13
C ARG A 106 -12.92 -4.88 -6.41
N ASP A 107 -13.20 -3.60 -6.59
CA ASP A 107 -12.66 -2.77 -7.67
C ASP A 107 -11.33 -2.17 -7.20
N GLU A 108 -10.24 -2.64 -7.79
CA GLU A 108 -8.88 -2.17 -7.50
C GLU A 108 -8.71 -0.70 -7.84
N GLN A 109 -9.37 -0.18 -8.87
CA GLN A 109 -9.32 1.24 -9.23
C GLN A 109 -9.87 2.11 -8.10
N LEU A 110 -10.92 1.64 -7.41
CA LEU A 110 -11.49 2.33 -6.25
C LEU A 110 -10.50 2.31 -5.07
N THR A 111 -9.82 1.17 -4.84
CA THR A 111 -8.76 1.07 -3.82
C THR A 111 -7.62 2.04 -4.11
N ILE A 112 -7.18 2.14 -5.37
CA ILE A 112 -6.15 3.08 -5.80
C ILE A 112 -6.60 4.54 -5.60
N GLY A 113 -7.85 4.85 -5.96
CA GLY A 113 -8.44 6.18 -5.76
C GLY A 113 -8.55 6.57 -4.28
N MET A 114 -8.86 5.61 -3.40
CA MET A 114 -8.81 5.83 -1.94
C MET A 114 -7.38 6.18 -1.49
N MET A 115 -6.39 5.45 -1.98
CA MET A 115 -4.97 5.67 -1.63
C MET A 115 -4.48 7.06 -2.05
N GLN A 116 -4.99 7.60 -3.15
CA GLN A 116 -4.69 8.96 -3.61
C GLN A 116 -5.12 10.05 -2.61
N LYS A 117 -6.14 9.76 -1.77
CA LYS A 117 -6.62 10.69 -0.73
C LYS A 117 -5.87 10.58 0.60
N MET A 118 -4.96 9.64 0.75
CA MET A 118 -4.21 9.43 1.99
C MET A 118 -3.02 10.37 2.10
N ARG A 119 -2.76 10.84 3.32
CA ARG A 119 -1.57 11.65 3.62
C ARG A 119 -0.32 10.79 3.78
N VAL A 120 -0.50 9.54 4.17
CA VAL A 120 0.54 8.53 4.25
C VAL A 120 -0.09 7.13 4.24
N ILE A 121 0.63 6.16 3.69
CA ILE A 121 0.24 4.76 3.67
C ILE A 121 1.33 3.94 4.32
N VAL A 122 0.99 3.30 5.44
CA VAL A 122 1.84 2.34 6.17
C VAL A 122 1.42 0.94 5.76
N SER A 123 2.29 0.17 5.12
CA SER A 123 1.85 -1.11 4.57
C SER A 123 2.86 -2.24 4.72
N MET A 124 2.33 -3.42 5.06
CA MET A 124 3.01 -4.71 4.95
C MET A 124 2.70 -5.41 3.62
N ARG A 125 1.63 -5.02 2.90
CA ARG A 125 1.17 -5.67 1.67
C ARG A 125 1.83 -5.08 0.44
N LEU A 126 2.51 -5.95 -0.36
CA LEU A 126 3.17 -5.52 -1.60
C LEU A 126 2.22 -4.82 -2.57
N HIS A 127 1.05 -5.40 -2.85
CA HIS A 127 0.10 -4.77 -3.78
C HIS A 127 -0.44 -3.43 -3.28
N ALA A 128 -0.55 -3.22 -1.95
CA ALA A 128 -0.89 -1.89 -1.43
C ALA A 128 0.22 -0.87 -1.73
N LEU A 129 1.49 -1.26 -1.65
CA LEU A 129 2.62 -0.41 -2.02
C LEU A 129 2.65 -0.13 -3.54
N ILE A 130 2.34 -1.16 -4.37
CA ILE A 130 2.24 -1.00 -5.83
C ILE A 130 1.12 -0.01 -6.18
N PHE A 131 -0.08 -0.20 -5.64
CA PHE A 131 -1.24 0.67 -5.88
C PHE A 131 -0.98 2.11 -5.41
N ALA A 132 -0.46 2.27 -4.20
CA ALA A 132 -0.13 3.58 -3.66
C ALA A 132 0.97 4.28 -4.47
N SER A 133 1.95 3.51 -4.96
CA SER A 133 3.01 4.05 -5.81
C SER A 133 2.50 4.55 -7.16
N SER A 134 1.47 3.90 -7.72
CA SER A 134 0.89 4.31 -9.01
C SER A 134 0.23 5.69 -8.97
N VAL A 135 -0.13 6.19 -7.80
CA VAL A 135 -0.73 7.52 -7.58
C VAL A 135 0.19 8.48 -6.81
N GLY A 136 1.44 8.09 -6.57
CA GLY A 136 2.42 8.96 -5.91
C GLY A 136 2.13 9.23 -4.43
N ALA A 137 1.38 8.35 -3.75
CA ALA A 137 1.07 8.52 -2.33
C ALA A 137 2.32 8.31 -1.45
N PRO A 138 2.52 9.09 -0.35
CA PRO A 138 3.60 8.86 0.58
C PRO A 138 3.55 7.45 1.19
N LEU A 139 4.69 6.73 1.17
CA LEU A 139 4.78 5.33 1.55
C LEU A 139 5.73 5.12 2.74
N ALA A 140 5.29 4.33 3.72
CA ALA A 140 6.11 3.76 4.77
C ALA A 140 5.89 2.23 4.76
N ALA A 141 6.86 1.46 4.28
CA ALA A 141 6.75 0.02 4.14
C ALA A 141 7.30 -0.70 5.38
N ILE A 142 6.58 -1.71 5.85
CA ILE A 142 7.05 -2.67 6.86
C ILE A 142 7.31 -3.99 6.13
N SER A 143 8.58 -4.32 5.97
CA SER A 143 9.03 -5.52 5.28
C SER A 143 9.02 -6.73 6.21
N TYR A 144 8.47 -7.81 5.74
CA TYR A 144 8.50 -9.12 6.39
C TYR A 144 8.99 -10.21 5.41
N ASP A 145 9.26 -9.80 4.16
CA ASP A 145 9.56 -10.68 3.03
C ASP A 145 10.39 -9.88 2.01
N PRO A 146 11.45 -10.45 1.42
CA PRO A 146 12.33 -9.78 0.47
C PRO A 146 11.61 -9.11 -0.71
N LYS A 147 10.40 -9.55 -1.07
CA LYS A 147 9.62 -8.90 -2.14
C LYS A 147 9.20 -7.47 -1.80
N VAL A 148 8.96 -7.16 -0.51
CA VAL A 148 8.59 -5.81 -0.05
C VAL A 148 9.83 -4.91 -0.14
N THR A 149 10.94 -5.33 0.46
CA THR A 149 12.22 -4.59 0.40
C THR A 149 12.69 -4.41 -1.04
N GLY A 150 12.60 -5.49 -1.85
CA GLY A 150 12.97 -5.45 -3.27
C GLY A 150 12.14 -4.47 -4.08
N PHE A 151 10.82 -4.41 -3.86
CA PHE A 151 9.96 -3.45 -4.52
C PHE A 151 10.29 -2.00 -4.12
N MET A 152 10.49 -1.73 -2.83
CA MET A 152 10.84 -0.38 -2.36
C MET A 152 12.19 0.07 -2.91
N ALA A 153 13.19 -0.82 -2.97
CA ALA A 153 14.47 -0.55 -3.61
C ALA A 153 14.32 -0.30 -5.12
N TYR A 154 13.47 -1.09 -5.80
CA TYR A 154 13.19 -0.94 -7.22
C TYR A 154 12.48 0.39 -7.55
N LEU A 155 11.64 0.87 -6.63
CA LEU A 155 10.99 2.17 -6.67
C LEU A 155 11.96 3.33 -6.32
N GLY A 156 13.16 3.03 -5.83
CA GLY A 156 14.12 4.02 -5.36
C GLY A 156 13.74 4.66 -4.03
N GLN A 157 12.89 3.98 -3.23
CA GLN A 157 12.38 4.48 -1.95
C GLN A 157 13.13 3.88 -0.76
N LYS A 158 13.57 4.77 0.14
CA LYS A 158 14.24 4.40 1.39
C LYS A 158 13.29 4.14 2.57
N HIS A 159 12.01 4.54 2.44
CA HIS A 159 11.01 4.44 3.51
C HIS A 159 10.51 2.99 3.67
N CYS A 160 11.44 2.12 4.04
CA CYS A 160 11.20 0.70 4.29
C CYS A 160 12.01 0.24 5.49
N MET A 161 11.37 -0.50 6.41
CA MET A 161 12.05 -1.12 7.55
C MET A 161 11.61 -2.57 7.69
N GLU A 162 12.47 -3.40 8.25
CA GLU A 162 12.12 -4.78 8.56
C GLU A 162 11.15 -4.83 9.75
N LEU A 163 10.21 -5.78 9.72
CA LEU A 163 9.23 -5.97 10.82
C LEU A 163 9.94 -6.16 12.16
N ALA A 164 11.07 -6.87 12.19
CA ALA A 164 11.84 -7.11 13.40
C ALA A 164 12.43 -5.83 14.04
N ASP A 165 12.59 -4.76 13.25
CA ASP A 165 13.15 -3.47 13.71
C ASP A 165 12.05 -2.44 14.06
N VAL A 166 10.77 -2.82 13.93
CA VAL A 166 9.64 -1.94 14.22
C VAL A 166 9.54 -1.68 15.71
N THR A 167 9.80 -0.43 16.08
CA THR A 167 9.47 0.17 17.37
C THR A 167 8.57 1.37 17.14
N LYS A 168 7.94 1.91 18.19
CA LYS A 168 7.16 3.14 18.08
C LYS A 168 8.00 4.26 17.45
N ASP A 169 9.18 4.52 17.99
CA ASP A 169 10.00 5.67 17.58
C ASP A 169 10.52 5.50 16.15
N SER A 170 10.98 4.30 15.78
CA SER A 170 11.48 4.03 14.44
C SER A 170 10.38 4.14 13.38
N LEU A 171 9.17 3.64 13.66
CA LEU A 171 8.06 3.71 12.71
C LEU A 171 7.50 5.13 12.61
N CYS A 172 7.39 5.88 13.72
CA CYS A 172 7.00 7.30 13.67
C CYS A 172 7.98 8.13 12.84
N ALA A 173 9.28 7.96 13.04
CA ALA A 173 10.30 8.66 12.26
C ALA A 173 10.23 8.29 10.75
N LEU A 174 9.97 7.02 10.42
CA LEU A 174 9.79 6.57 9.04
C LEU A 174 8.56 7.22 8.39
N ILE A 175 7.45 7.31 9.12
CA ILE A 175 6.21 7.96 8.66
C ILE A 175 6.45 9.46 8.42
N ASP A 176 7.12 10.15 9.35
CA ASP A 176 7.43 11.57 9.21
C ASP A 176 8.33 11.85 8.00
N ASP A 177 9.39 11.04 7.80
CA ASP A 177 10.28 11.17 6.65
C ASP A 177 9.51 10.91 5.34
N ALA A 178 8.62 9.92 5.30
CA ALA A 178 7.78 9.63 4.15
C ALA A 178 6.82 10.79 3.80
N MET A 179 6.24 11.44 4.82
CA MET A 179 5.33 12.58 4.64
C MET A 179 6.05 13.87 4.22
N GLN A 180 7.30 14.05 4.66
CA GLN A 180 8.11 15.25 4.36
C GLN A 180 8.82 15.14 3.02
N THR A 181 9.04 13.94 2.51
CA THR A 181 9.70 13.70 1.23
C THR A 181 8.77 14.13 0.09
N ALA A 182 8.79 15.43 -0.22
CA ALA A 182 7.89 16.10 -1.16
C ALA A 182 8.11 15.72 -2.63
N GLN A 183 9.05 14.84 -2.97
CA GLN A 183 9.30 14.40 -4.32
C GLN A 183 8.50 13.12 -4.58
N PRO A 184 7.49 13.17 -5.44
CA PRO A 184 6.89 11.95 -5.92
C PRO A 184 8.00 11.14 -6.61
N TYR A 185 8.24 9.92 -6.12
CA TYR A 185 9.06 8.97 -6.84
C TYR A 185 8.46 8.74 -8.22
N SER A 186 9.30 8.73 -9.25
CA SER A 186 8.82 8.48 -10.61
C SER A 186 8.56 6.99 -10.79
N THR A 187 7.33 6.63 -11.13
CA THR A 187 6.96 5.28 -11.56
C THR A 187 7.10 5.07 -13.05
N ASP A 188 7.54 6.08 -13.82
CA ASP A 188 7.55 6.05 -15.29
C ASP A 188 8.35 4.87 -15.86
N ARG A 189 9.52 4.58 -15.24
CA ARG A 189 10.31 3.41 -15.63
C ARG A 189 9.56 2.11 -15.39
N LEU A 190 8.94 1.97 -14.22
CA LEU A 190 8.21 0.75 -13.83
C LEU A 190 6.95 0.59 -14.68
N ARG A 191 6.26 1.67 -15.01
CA ARG A 191 5.10 1.66 -15.92
C ARG A 191 5.49 1.23 -17.33
N ARG A 192 6.63 1.69 -17.85
CA ARG A 192 7.13 1.22 -19.15
C ARG A 192 7.40 -0.28 -19.14
N LEU A 193 8.08 -0.79 -18.11
CA LEU A 193 8.34 -2.22 -17.96
C LEU A 193 7.06 -3.03 -17.77
N ALA A 194 6.05 -2.49 -17.09
CA ALA A 194 4.74 -3.12 -16.97
C ALA A 194 4.01 -3.18 -18.32
N ALA A 195 4.09 -2.12 -19.13
CA ALA A 195 3.52 -2.09 -20.48
C ALA A 195 4.21 -3.09 -21.43
N GLU A 196 5.51 -3.31 -21.30
CA GLU A 196 6.22 -4.37 -22.04
C GLU A 196 5.68 -5.76 -21.71
N ASN A 197 5.33 -6.02 -20.44
CA ASN A 197 4.72 -7.27 -20.02
C ASN A 197 3.32 -7.46 -20.62
N GLU A 198 2.50 -6.42 -20.66
CA GLU A 198 1.18 -6.42 -21.28
C GLU A 198 1.26 -6.70 -22.79
N GLU A 199 2.21 -6.04 -23.48
CA GLU A 199 2.43 -6.23 -24.91
C GLU A 199 2.88 -7.66 -25.25
N ALA A 200 3.79 -8.23 -24.45
CA ALA A 200 4.21 -9.62 -24.62
C ALA A 200 3.03 -10.60 -24.46
N ALA A 201 2.15 -10.36 -23.48
CA ALA A 201 0.94 -11.17 -23.31
C ALA A 201 -0.03 -11.04 -24.49
N ARG A 202 -0.19 -9.82 -25.03
CA ARG A 202 -1.03 -9.56 -26.21
C ARG A 202 -0.56 -10.33 -27.45
N VAL A 203 0.74 -10.30 -27.74
CA VAL A 203 1.34 -11.02 -28.87
C VAL A 203 1.08 -12.52 -28.75
N LEU A 204 1.27 -13.10 -27.55
CA LEU A 204 1.02 -14.54 -27.34
C LEU A 204 -0.45 -14.92 -27.55
N LEU A 205 -1.40 -14.05 -27.22
CA LEU A 205 -2.81 -14.28 -27.44
C LEU A 205 -3.17 -14.23 -28.92
N GLU A 206 -2.59 -13.29 -29.68
CA GLU A 206 -2.82 -13.13 -31.13
C GLU A 206 -2.23 -14.30 -31.94
N GLU A 207 -1.08 -14.86 -31.51
CA GLU A 207 -0.48 -16.03 -32.17
C GLU A 207 -1.18 -17.35 -31.84
N SER A 208 -2.07 -17.36 -30.85
CA SER A 208 -2.80 -18.54 -30.38
C SER A 208 -4.19 -18.67 -31.01
N LEU A 209 -4.64 -17.69 -31.83
CA LEU A 209 -5.91 -17.64 -32.56
C LEU A 209 -5.72 -17.96 -34.04
#